data_1ec63c1b012080b0c339beb685ee7e6e
#
_entry.id   1ec63c1b012080b0c339beb685ee7e6e
#
_cell.length_a   1.000
_cell.length_b   1.000
_cell.length_c   1.000
_cell.angle_alpha   90.00
_cell.angle_beta   90.00
_cell.angle_gamma   90.00
#
_symmetry.space_group_name_H-M   'P 1'
#
loop_
_entity.id
_entity.type
_entity.pdbx_description
1 polymer ?
#
loop_
_entity_poly.entity_id
_entity_poly.type
_entity_poly.pdbx_seq_one_letter_code
_entity_poly.pdbx_strand_id
1 'polypeptide(L)'
;MAQKVKNVTGFEVMPHICCRDKNAIAVRSTFLGASINGINNFLIITGDPIPVMARQVVKSVFNFDSVGLMRIADEMNSEALKDSPLTYGGAINQSRRRIESEIKRVQKKMEAGAEFFLTQPVFTAEDAERLRRVKEETGARILCGIMPLVSRKNALFMKNEISGVNVTDEVIERYPETADREDGENVGV
;
A
#
# COMPACT_ATOMS: atom_id res chain seq x y z
N MET A 1 -5.54 3.23 -17.15
CA MET A 1 -5.31 4.47 -16.36
C MET A 1 -3.82 4.80 -16.29
N ALA A 2 -2.97 3.94 -15.70
CA ALA A 2 -1.53 4.18 -15.53
C ALA A 2 -0.82 4.62 -16.83
N GLN A 3 -1.03 3.90 -17.95
CA GLN A 3 -0.48 4.27 -19.27
C GLN A 3 -0.87 5.68 -19.69
N LYS A 4 -2.15 6.07 -19.50
CA LYS A 4 -2.60 7.41 -19.86
C LYS A 4 -1.90 8.48 -19.02
N VAL A 5 -1.73 8.25 -17.71
CA VAL A 5 -1.01 9.16 -16.83
C VAL A 5 0.44 9.31 -17.30
N LYS A 6 1.15 8.19 -17.49
CA LYS A 6 2.53 8.20 -17.98
C LYS A 6 2.68 8.97 -19.29
N ASN A 7 1.82 8.72 -20.27
CA ASN A 7 1.88 9.38 -21.59
C ASN A 7 1.60 10.88 -21.52
N VAL A 8 0.72 11.33 -20.61
CA VAL A 8 0.35 12.75 -20.50
C VAL A 8 1.35 13.54 -19.67
N THR A 9 1.87 12.95 -18.61
CA THR A 9 2.74 13.66 -17.65
C THR A 9 4.23 13.42 -17.86
N GLY A 10 4.61 12.34 -18.54
CA GLY A 10 6.00 11.87 -18.63
C GLY A 10 6.54 11.27 -17.33
N PHE A 11 5.76 11.25 -16.25
CA PHE A 11 6.20 10.69 -14.97
C PHE A 11 6.20 9.17 -14.96
N GLU A 12 7.12 8.60 -14.19
CA GLU A 12 7.05 7.19 -13.85
C GLU A 12 5.79 6.93 -13.01
N VAL A 13 5.16 5.80 -13.29
CA VAL A 13 3.92 5.39 -12.61
C VAL A 13 4.13 4.08 -11.88
N MET A 14 3.50 3.96 -10.72
CA MET A 14 3.52 2.75 -9.90
C MET A 14 2.08 2.29 -9.64
N PRO A 15 1.47 1.56 -10.57
CA PRO A 15 0.14 1.02 -10.35
C PRO A 15 0.12 -0.01 -9.20
N HIS A 16 -0.97 -0.03 -8.46
CA HIS A 16 -1.21 -1.06 -7.45
C HIS A 16 -1.81 -2.30 -8.11
N ILE A 17 -1.33 -3.47 -7.71
CA ILE A 17 -1.89 -4.76 -8.11
C ILE A 17 -2.25 -5.57 -6.87
N CYS A 18 -3.44 -6.17 -6.87
CA CYS A 18 -3.92 -6.95 -5.74
C CYS A 18 -4.35 -8.36 -6.14
N CYS A 19 -4.40 -9.24 -5.14
CA CYS A 19 -4.75 -10.64 -5.29
C CYS A 19 -6.26 -10.88 -5.38
N ARG A 20 -7.07 -9.88 -5.01
CA ARG A 20 -8.53 -10.03 -4.87
C ARG A 20 -9.23 -10.39 -6.16
N ASP A 21 -8.84 -9.75 -7.26
CA ASP A 21 -9.64 -9.75 -8.50
C ASP A 21 -9.01 -10.58 -9.62
N LYS A 22 -7.82 -11.17 -9.40
CA LYS A 22 -7.03 -11.80 -10.45
C LYS A 22 -6.48 -13.16 -10.02
N ASN A 23 -6.60 -14.15 -10.89
CA ASN A 23 -5.87 -15.40 -10.78
C ASN A 23 -4.43 -15.25 -11.33
N ALA A 24 -3.61 -16.28 -11.19
CA ALA A 24 -2.21 -16.26 -11.63
C ALA A 24 -2.04 -15.94 -13.12
N ILE A 25 -2.92 -16.45 -13.99
CA ILE A 25 -2.88 -16.19 -15.44
C ILE A 25 -3.14 -14.70 -15.71
N ALA A 26 -4.18 -14.14 -15.10
CA ALA A 26 -4.53 -12.73 -15.26
C ALA A 26 -3.45 -11.79 -14.69
N VAL A 27 -2.77 -12.19 -13.62
CA VAL A 27 -1.62 -11.44 -13.07
C VAL A 27 -0.46 -11.44 -14.05
N ARG A 28 -0.04 -12.61 -14.56
CA ARG A 28 1.04 -12.72 -15.56
C ARG A 28 0.74 -11.90 -16.82
N SER A 29 -0.49 -11.98 -17.34
CA SER A 29 -0.93 -11.16 -18.48
C SER A 29 -0.88 -9.66 -18.17
N THR A 30 -1.22 -9.26 -16.93
CA THR A 30 -1.15 -7.85 -16.49
C THR A 30 0.29 -7.35 -16.49
N PHE A 31 1.23 -8.12 -15.94
CA PHE A 31 2.65 -7.76 -15.89
C PHE A 31 3.27 -7.68 -17.29
N LEU A 32 3.00 -8.67 -18.17
CA LEU A 32 3.46 -8.62 -19.57
C LEU A 32 2.91 -7.40 -20.30
N GLY A 33 1.61 -7.17 -20.22
CA GLY A 33 0.98 -6.00 -20.85
C GLY A 33 1.49 -4.66 -20.31
N ALA A 34 1.81 -4.58 -19.04
CA ALA A 34 2.40 -3.39 -18.43
C ALA A 34 3.85 -3.17 -18.90
N SER A 35 4.67 -4.22 -18.90
CA SER A 35 6.07 -4.16 -19.34
C SER A 35 6.20 -3.73 -20.81
N ILE A 36 5.37 -4.26 -21.71
CA ILE A 36 5.31 -3.84 -23.13
C ILE A 36 5.03 -2.34 -23.27
N ASN A 37 4.29 -1.77 -22.31
CA ASN A 37 3.97 -0.35 -22.27
C ASN A 37 4.97 0.46 -21.41
N GLY A 38 6.11 -0.10 -21.04
CA GLY A 38 7.14 0.56 -20.25
C GLY A 38 6.72 0.85 -18.79
N ILE A 39 5.79 0.08 -18.23
CA ILE A 39 5.36 0.18 -16.83
C ILE A 39 5.90 -1.02 -16.09
N ASN A 40 6.99 -0.81 -15.35
CA ASN A 40 7.69 -1.88 -14.63
C ASN A 40 7.67 -1.71 -13.11
N ASN A 41 7.16 -0.59 -12.59
CA ASN A 41 7.09 -0.33 -11.15
C ASN A 41 5.72 -0.69 -10.60
N PHE A 42 5.65 -1.46 -9.52
CA PHE A 42 4.38 -1.90 -8.93
C PHE A 42 4.37 -1.82 -7.41
N LEU A 43 3.20 -1.50 -6.84
CA LEU A 43 2.91 -1.80 -5.46
C LEU A 43 2.04 -3.06 -5.38
N ILE A 44 2.57 -4.11 -4.77
CA ILE A 44 1.90 -5.41 -4.64
C ILE A 44 1.24 -5.51 -3.26
N ILE A 45 -0.08 -5.64 -3.27
CA ILE A 45 -0.89 -5.73 -2.06
C ILE A 45 -1.83 -6.94 -2.10
N THR A 46 -2.32 -7.36 -0.93
CA THR A 46 -3.33 -8.44 -0.89
C THR A 46 -4.67 -7.95 -1.43
N GLY A 47 -5.02 -6.71 -1.13
CA GLY A 47 -6.32 -6.11 -1.44
C GLY A 47 -7.35 -6.34 -0.32
N ASP A 48 -8.27 -5.40 -0.19
CA ASP A 48 -9.35 -5.45 0.79
C ASP A 48 -10.46 -6.43 0.34
N PRO A 49 -11.19 -7.02 1.29
CA PRO A 49 -12.36 -7.83 0.98
C PRO A 49 -13.39 -7.03 0.15
N ILE A 50 -14.14 -7.74 -0.70
CA ILE A 50 -15.24 -7.13 -1.44
C ILE A 50 -16.29 -6.56 -0.46
N PRO A 51 -16.74 -5.31 -0.66
CA PRO A 51 -17.79 -4.70 0.15
C PRO A 51 -19.03 -5.60 0.23
N VAL A 52 -19.67 -5.64 1.40
CA VAL A 52 -20.82 -6.55 1.68
C VAL A 52 -21.89 -6.43 0.60
N MET A 53 -22.23 -5.21 0.18
CA MET A 53 -23.26 -4.96 -0.84
C MET A 53 -22.92 -5.57 -2.21
N ALA A 54 -21.64 -5.70 -2.55
CA ALA A 54 -21.22 -6.24 -3.85
C ALA A 54 -21.03 -7.76 -3.84
N ARG A 55 -21.02 -8.42 -2.68
CA ARG A 55 -20.74 -9.87 -2.54
C ARG A 55 -21.77 -10.78 -3.22
N GLN A 56 -22.97 -10.28 -3.50
CA GLN A 56 -23.99 -11.03 -4.22
C GLN A 56 -23.69 -11.16 -5.71
N VAL A 57 -22.95 -10.18 -6.27
CA VAL A 57 -22.66 -10.08 -7.72
C VAL A 57 -21.22 -10.45 -8.03
N VAL A 58 -20.29 -10.12 -7.10
CA VAL A 58 -18.86 -10.29 -7.30
C VAL A 58 -18.27 -11.27 -6.28
N LYS A 59 -17.45 -12.21 -6.75
CA LYS A 59 -16.68 -13.13 -5.89
C LYS A 59 -15.20 -12.80 -5.95
N SER A 60 -14.56 -12.81 -4.80
CA SER A 60 -13.10 -12.65 -4.74
C SER A 60 -12.39 -13.90 -5.26
N VAL A 61 -11.25 -13.70 -5.89
CA VAL A 61 -10.39 -14.78 -6.40
C VAL A 61 -9.44 -15.27 -5.32
N PHE A 62 -8.61 -14.38 -4.74
CA PHE A 62 -7.65 -14.67 -3.67
C PHE A 62 -6.95 -16.05 -3.78
N ASN A 63 -6.45 -16.42 -4.96
CA ASN A 63 -5.69 -17.66 -5.14
C ASN A 63 -4.37 -17.66 -4.35
N PHE A 64 -3.88 -16.49 -3.99
CA PHE A 64 -2.63 -16.24 -3.26
C PHE A 64 -2.74 -14.94 -2.48
N ASP A 65 -1.81 -14.73 -1.55
CA ASP A 65 -1.60 -13.45 -0.87
C ASP A 65 -0.55 -12.59 -1.61
N SER A 66 -0.21 -11.43 -1.03
CA SER A 66 0.79 -10.53 -1.63
C SER A 66 2.18 -11.17 -1.76
N VAL A 67 2.57 -12.07 -0.86
CA VAL A 67 3.86 -12.79 -0.96
C VAL A 67 3.83 -13.75 -2.15
N GLY A 68 2.74 -14.50 -2.33
CA GLY A 68 2.56 -15.37 -3.49
C GLY A 68 2.55 -14.60 -4.81
N LEU A 69 1.95 -13.40 -4.84
CA LEU A 69 1.96 -12.53 -6.03
C LEU A 69 3.37 -11.99 -6.31
N MET A 70 4.15 -11.62 -5.28
CA MET A 70 5.54 -11.21 -5.42
C MET A 70 6.42 -12.33 -6.00
N ARG A 71 6.22 -13.58 -5.57
CA ARG A 71 6.92 -14.74 -6.15
C ARG A 71 6.61 -14.95 -7.63
N ILE A 72 5.36 -14.70 -8.06
CA ILE A 72 5.02 -14.72 -9.49
C ILE A 72 5.78 -13.62 -10.24
N ALA A 73 5.91 -12.43 -9.67
CA ALA A 73 6.69 -11.35 -10.28
C ALA A 73 8.18 -11.70 -10.39
N ASP A 74 8.76 -12.27 -9.34
CA ASP A 74 10.16 -12.72 -9.28
C ASP A 74 10.45 -13.82 -10.32
N GLU A 75 9.58 -14.81 -10.42
CA GLU A 75 9.65 -15.86 -11.46
C GLU A 75 9.62 -15.24 -12.86
N MET A 76 8.70 -14.30 -13.12
CA MET A 76 8.62 -13.62 -14.41
C MET A 76 9.86 -12.77 -14.71
N ASN A 77 10.46 -12.12 -13.70
CA ASN A 77 11.72 -11.40 -13.85
C ASN A 77 12.87 -12.31 -14.26
N SER A 78 12.86 -13.54 -13.78
CA SER A 78 13.89 -14.55 -14.12
C SER A 78 13.70 -15.15 -15.52
N GLU A 79 12.51 -15.07 -16.07
CA GLU A 79 12.11 -15.70 -17.34
C GLU A 79 11.69 -14.67 -18.40
N ALA A 80 10.39 -14.42 -18.50
CA ALA A 80 9.77 -13.65 -19.59
C ALA A 80 10.11 -12.14 -19.56
N LEU A 81 10.47 -11.60 -18.40
CA LEU A 81 10.78 -10.18 -18.19
C LEU A 81 12.26 -9.93 -17.88
N LYS A 82 13.14 -10.87 -18.18
CA LYS A 82 14.58 -10.79 -17.87
C LYS A 82 15.23 -9.50 -18.41
N ASP A 83 14.84 -9.08 -19.60
CA ASP A 83 15.41 -7.87 -20.25
C ASP A 83 14.73 -6.56 -19.80
N SER A 84 13.61 -6.65 -19.10
CA SER A 84 12.86 -5.51 -18.59
C SER A 84 12.16 -5.89 -17.27
N PRO A 85 12.93 -6.12 -16.20
CA PRO A 85 12.40 -6.66 -14.97
C PRO A 85 11.45 -5.68 -14.26
N LEU A 86 10.51 -6.24 -13.52
CA LEU A 86 9.63 -5.50 -12.65
C LEU A 86 10.37 -5.12 -11.37
N THR A 87 10.21 -3.87 -10.96
CA THR A 87 10.54 -3.38 -9.62
C THR A 87 9.26 -3.30 -8.81
N TYR A 88 9.21 -3.91 -7.65
CA TYR A 88 8.00 -3.90 -6.86
C TYR A 88 8.24 -3.77 -5.37
N GLY A 89 7.27 -3.14 -4.74
CA GLY A 89 7.21 -2.96 -3.30
C GLY A 89 5.95 -3.57 -2.68
N GLY A 90 5.91 -3.55 -1.35
CA GLY A 90 4.78 -3.99 -0.57
C GLY A 90 4.25 -2.91 0.35
N ALA A 91 3.15 -3.21 1.05
CA ALA A 91 2.62 -2.36 2.10
C ALA A 91 3.07 -2.83 3.48
N ILE A 92 3.32 -1.87 4.39
CA ILE A 92 3.50 -2.07 5.84
C ILE A 92 2.30 -1.46 6.57
N ASN A 93 1.79 -2.19 7.54
CA ASN A 93 0.80 -1.68 8.48
C ASN A 93 1.42 -1.63 9.89
N GLN A 94 1.97 -0.46 10.24
CA GLN A 94 2.59 -0.21 11.55
C GLN A 94 1.61 -0.25 12.71
N SER A 95 0.32 -0.02 12.44
CA SER A 95 -0.74 -0.01 13.46
C SER A 95 -1.24 -1.41 13.85
N ARG A 96 -0.62 -2.49 13.32
CA ARG A 96 -0.97 -3.84 13.74
C ARG A 96 -0.68 -4.06 15.23
N ARG A 97 -1.57 -4.81 15.89
CA ARG A 97 -1.45 -5.10 17.33
C ARG A 97 -0.09 -5.67 17.73
N ARG A 98 0.49 -6.54 16.89
CA ARG A 98 1.81 -7.16 17.13
C ARG A 98 2.77 -6.75 16.03
N ILE A 99 3.69 -5.85 16.32
CA ILE A 99 4.67 -5.38 15.34
C ILE A 99 5.62 -6.49 14.88
N GLU A 100 5.92 -7.46 15.74
CA GLU A 100 6.73 -8.63 15.40
C GLU A 100 6.14 -9.45 14.25
N SER A 101 4.81 -9.51 14.19
CA SER A 101 4.10 -10.17 13.07
C SER A 101 4.28 -9.41 11.78
N GLU A 102 4.32 -8.07 11.84
CA GLU A 102 4.53 -7.24 10.65
C GLU A 102 5.98 -7.30 10.18
N ILE A 103 6.96 -7.29 11.10
CA ILE A 103 8.38 -7.50 10.80
C ILE A 103 8.58 -8.81 10.03
N LYS A 104 8.02 -9.92 10.51
CA LYS A 104 8.07 -11.21 9.79
C LYS A 104 7.41 -11.17 8.43
N ARG A 105 6.35 -10.39 8.26
CA ARG A 105 5.69 -10.22 6.95
C ARG A 105 6.55 -9.41 5.98
N VAL A 106 7.21 -8.37 6.47
CA VAL A 106 8.17 -7.58 5.69
C VAL A 106 9.32 -8.46 5.23
N GLN A 107 9.92 -9.25 6.13
CA GLN A 107 10.99 -10.21 5.78
C GLN A 107 10.56 -11.16 4.67
N LYS A 108 9.39 -11.81 4.80
CA LYS A 108 8.85 -12.71 3.76
C LYS A 108 8.62 -12.03 2.41
N LYS A 109 8.23 -10.76 2.42
CA LYS A 109 8.07 -9.98 1.18
C LYS A 109 9.42 -9.63 0.56
N MET A 110 10.44 -9.32 1.37
CA MET A 110 11.81 -9.09 0.90
C MET A 110 12.40 -10.37 0.31
N GLU A 111 12.21 -11.53 0.97
CA GLU A 111 12.59 -12.84 0.43
C GLU A 111 11.88 -13.19 -0.88
N ALA A 112 10.71 -12.60 -1.14
CA ALA A 112 9.96 -12.72 -2.38
C ALA A 112 10.26 -11.59 -3.37
N GLY A 113 11.37 -10.85 -3.20
CA GLY A 113 11.87 -9.85 -4.13
C GLY A 113 11.36 -8.43 -3.96
N ALA A 114 10.61 -8.12 -2.89
CA ALA A 114 10.16 -6.73 -2.65
C ALA A 114 11.34 -5.81 -2.29
N GLU A 115 11.49 -4.71 -3.00
CA GLU A 115 12.61 -3.79 -2.87
C GLU A 115 12.32 -2.58 -1.96
N PHE A 116 11.06 -2.22 -1.80
CA PHE A 116 10.62 -1.09 -0.98
C PHE A 116 9.25 -1.33 -0.38
N PHE A 117 8.87 -0.48 0.58
CA PHE A 117 7.59 -0.60 1.27
C PHE A 117 6.95 0.77 1.47
N LEU A 118 5.65 0.85 1.18
CA LEU A 118 4.81 1.98 1.55
C LEU A 118 4.09 1.69 2.87
N THR A 119 4.06 2.68 3.77
CA THR A 119 3.35 2.54 5.04
C THR A 119 1.89 2.96 4.93
N GLN A 120 1.08 2.58 5.91
CA GLN A 120 -0.14 3.32 6.20
C GLN A 120 0.24 4.73 6.68
N PRO A 121 -0.69 5.71 6.60
CA PRO A 121 -0.42 7.06 7.10
C PRO A 121 0.06 7.04 8.56
N VAL A 122 1.08 7.83 8.85
CA VAL A 122 1.68 8.00 10.17
C VAL A 122 1.10 9.24 10.81
N PHE A 123 0.48 9.09 11.98
CA PHE A 123 -0.14 10.19 12.71
C PHE A 123 0.49 10.43 14.09
N THR A 124 1.23 9.46 14.61
CA THR A 124 1.77 9.51 15.96
C THR A 124 3.27 9.20 16.01
N ALA A 125 3.93 9.67 17.07
CA ALA A 125 5.32 9.29 17.36
C ALA A 125 5.47 7.77 17.58
N GLU A 126 4.43 7.11 18.13
CA GLU A 126 4.42 5.66 18.29
C GLU A 126 4.46 4.96 16.94
N ASP A 127 3.67 5.39 15.96
CA ASP A 127 3.70 4.83 14.60
C ASP A 127 5.11 4.96 13.98
N ALA A 128 5.74 6.14 14.14
CA ALA A 128 7.09 6.39 13.66
C ALA A 128 8.13 5.47 14.33
N GLU A 129 8.04 5.30 15.65
CA GLU A 129 8.92 4.41 16.40
C GLU A 129 8.76 2.94 15.99
N ARG A 130 7.53 2.50 15.75
CA ARG A 130 7.25 1.15 15.27
C ARG A 130 7.83 0.93 13.86
N LEU A 131 7.77 1.94 12.97
CA LEU A 131 8.42 1.87 11.66
C LEU A 131 9.95 1.88 11.77
N ARG A 132 10.51 2.68 12.69
CA ARG A 132 11.95 2.65 12.98
C ARG A 132 12.40 1.25 13.35
N ARG A 133 11.67 0.59 14.26
CA ARG A 133 11.94 -0.78 14.66
C ARG A 133 11.85 -1.76 13.46
N VAL A 134 10.82 -1.65 12.61
CA VAL A 134 10.73 -2.46 11.38
C VAL A 134 11.97 -2.28 10.52
N LYS A 135 12.41 -1.04 10.31
CA LYS A 135 13.58 -0.73 9.49
C LYS A 135 14.86 -1.31 10.10
N GLU A 136 15.06 -1.18 11.39
CA GLU A 136 16.26 -1.68 12.09
C GLU A 136 16.36 -3.21 12.05
N GLU A 137 15.23 -3.91 12.25
CA GLU A 137 15.21 -5.36 12.27
C GLU A 137 15.22 -6.01 10.87
N THR A 138 14.82 -5.29 9.82
CA THR A 138 14.70 -5.86 8.47
C THR A 138 15.65 -5.27 7.44
N GLY A 139 16.15 -4.05 7.66
CA GLY A 139 16.88 -3.28 6.65
C GLY A 139 16.00 -2.74 5.51
N ALA A 140 14.66 -2.84 5.62
CA ALA A 140 13.74 -2.47 4.57
C ALA A 140 13.85 -0.99 4.17
N ARG A 141 13.69 -0.70 2.87
CA ARG A 141 13.51 0.67 2.35
C ARG A 141 12.05 1.07 2.55
N ILE A 142 11.79 2.04 3.41
CA ILE A 142 10.44 2.45 3.80
C ILE A 142 10.15 3.85 3.26
N LEU A 143 9.04 3.97 2.52
CA LEU A 143 8.43 5.23 2.14
C LEU A 143 7.28 5.49 3.11
N CYS A 144 7.49 6.46 3.99
CA CYS A 144 6.54 6.81 5.03
C CYS A 144 5.38 7.61 4.43
N GLY A 145 4.15 7.13 4.63
CA GLY A 145 2.94 7.82 4.22
C GLY A 145 2.63 8.97 5.19
N ILE A 146 2.56 10.19 4.68
CA ILE A 146 2.13 11.38 5.42
C ILE A 146 0.79 11.82 4.84
N MET A 147 -0.20 12.00 5.70
CA MET A 147 -1.54 12.43 5.31
C MET A 147 -2.00 13.55 6.24
N PRO A 148 -1.89 14.81 5.84
CA PRO A 148 -2.41 15.91 6.63
C PRO A 148 -3.93 15.79 6.77
N LEU A 149 -4.42 15.83 8.01
CA LEU A 149 -5.84 15.91 8.29
C LEU A 149 -6.22 17.41 8.32
N VAL A 150 -7.37 17.73 7.73
CA VAL A 150 -7.76 19.13 7.53
C VAL A 150 -8.87 19.62 8.47
N SER A 151 -9.45 18.71 9.27
CA SER A 151 -10.48 19.06 10.25
C SER A 151 -10.80 17.87 11.16
N ARG A 152 -11.44 18.12 12.30
CA ARG A 152 -11.98 17.06 13.18
C ARG A 152 -12.95 16.12 12.43
N LYS A 153 -13.82 16.66 11.57
CA LYS A 153 -14.74 15.87 10.75
C LYS A 153 -13.99 14.95 9.78
N ASN A 154 -12.94 15.46 9.15
CA ASN A 154 -12.08 14.66 8.26
C ASN A 154 -11.33 13.56 9.03
N ALA A 155 -10.79 13.87 10.21
CA ALA A 155 -10.13 12.88 11.07
C ALA A 155 -11.09 11.76 11.50
N LEU A 156 -12.31 12.10 11.91
CA LEU A 156 -13.36 11.13 12.25
C LEU A 156 -13.78 10.27 11.04
N PHE A 157 -13.93 10.89 9.87
CA PHE A 157 -14.21 10.15 8.64
C PHE A 157 -13.10 9.14 8.31
N MET A 158 -11.85 9.59 8.37
CA MET A 158 -10.70 8.70 8.12
C MET A 158 -10.66 7.53 9.11
N LYS A 159 -10.93 7.79 10.40
CA LYS A 159 -10.97 6.76 11.44
C LYS A 159 -12.07 5.71 11.19
N ASN A 160 -13.26 6.14 10.80
CA ASN A 160 -14.43 5.28 10.79
C ASN A 160 -14.70 4.61 9.44
N GLU A 161 -14.38 5.29 8.34
CA GLU A 161 -14.78 4.86 6.99
C GLU A 161 -13.61 4.30 6.17
N ILE A 162 -12.37 4.65 6.51
CA ILE A 162 -11.22 4.24 5.68
C ILE A 162 -10.49 3.06 6.33
N SER A 163 -10.66 1.90 5.73
CA SER A 163 -9.98 0.68 6.18
C SER A 163 -8.46 0.81 6.16
N GLY A 164 -7.82 0.40 7.25
CA GLY A 164 -6.35 0.42 7.37
C GLY A 164 -5.75 1.74 7.82
N VAL A 165 -6.53 2.82 7.90
CA VAL A 165 -6.11 4.11 8.46
C VAL A 165 -6.46 4.16 9.94
N ASN A 166 -5.46 4.35 10.79
CA ASN A 166 -5.64 4.38 12.25
C ASN A 166 -5.41 5.79 12.79
N VAL A 167 -6.48 6.60 12.84
CA VAL A 167 -6.46 7.90 13.51
C VAL A 167 -6.89 7.71 14.96
N THR A 168 -5.99 7.99 15.92
CA THR A 168 -6.27 7.86 17.35
C THR A 168 -7.13 9.01 17.87
N ASP A 169 -7.80 8.80 19.00
CA ASP A 169 -8.60 9.86 19.65
C ASP A 169 -7.72 11.06 20.02
N GLU A 170 -6.50 10.82 20.48
CA GLU A 170 -5.51 11.87 20.76
C GLU A 170 -5.26 12.79 19.55
N VAL A 171 -5.14 12.21 18.35
CA VAL A 171 -4.97 12.99 17.11
C VAL A 171 -6.23 13.77 16.79
N ILE A 172 -7.42 13.18 16.97
CA ILE A 172 -8.70 13.85 16.73
C ILE A 172 -8.91 15.04 17.67
N GLU A 173 -8.53 14.90 18.95
CA GLU A 173 -8.66 15.94 19.97
C GLU A 173 -7.78 17.17 19.71
N ARG A 174 -6.73 17.07 18.89
CA ARG A 174 -5.94 18.23 18.46
C ARG A 174 -6.74 19.18 17.55
N TYR A 175 -7.82 18.70 16.94
CA TYR A 175 -8.65 19.49 16.03
C TYR A 175 -9.85 20.09 16.78
N PRO A 176 -10.00 21.43 16.79
CA PRO A 176 -11.15 22.10 17.42
C PRO A 176 -12.48 21.65 16.78
N GLU A 177 -13.55 21.64 17.57
CA GLU A 177 -14.88 21.23 17.06
C GLU A 177 -15.46 22.23 16.04
N THR A 178 -15.10 23.50 16.18
CA THR A 178 -15.65 24.64 15.43
C THR A 178 -14.63 25.30 14.50
N ALA A 179 -13.42 24.72 14.35
CA ALA A 179 -12.38 25.27 13.49
C ALA A 179 -12.82 25.28 12.03
N ASP A 180 -12.49 26.32 11.31
CA ASP A 180 -12.57 26.34 9.88
C ASP A 180 -11.48 25.44 9.24
N ARG A 181 -11.46 25.40 7.91
CA ARG A 181 -10.51 24.55 7.18
C ARG A 181 -9.06 25.00 7.36
N GLU A 182 -8.82 26.31 7.42
CA GLU A 182 -7.48 26.87 7.56
C GLU A 182 -6.87 26.54 8.92
N ASP A 183 -7.67 26.66 10.00
CA ASP A 183 -7.26 26.24 11.34
C ASP A 183 -6.94 24.74 11.39
N GLY A 184 -7.75 23.93 10.74
CA GLY A 184 -7.52 22.47 10.67
C GLY A 184 -6.26 22.09 9.89
N GLU A 185 -5.97 22.77 8.79
CA GLU A 185 -4.75 22.57 8.01
C GLU A 185 -3.50 22.93 8.82
N ASN A 186 -3.53 24.00 9.62
CA ASN A 186 -2.43 24.41 10.51
C ASN A 186 -2.13 23.38 11.62
N VAL A 187 -3.12 22.62 12.06
CA VAL A 187 -2.94 21.52 13.04
C VAL A 187 -2.37 20.27 12.36
N GLY A 188 -2.67 20.05 11.08
CA GLY A 188 -2.30 18.86 10.31
C GLY A 188 -0.89 18.87 9.73
N VAL A 189 -0.20 20.02 9.79
CA VAL A 189 1.19 20.19 9.35
C VAL A 189 2.13 20.09 10.54
#